data_683d691fc06c0ded2f495f37955cbbd5
#
_entry.id   683d691fc06c0ded2f495f37955cbbd5
#
_cell.length_a   1.000
_cell.length_b   1.000
_cell.length_c   1.000
_cell.angle_alpha   90.00
_cell.angle_beta   90.00
_cell.angle_gamma   90.00
#
_symmetry.space_group_name_H-M   'P 1'
#
loop_
_entity.id
_entity.type
_entity.pdbx_description
1 polymer ?
#
loop_
_entity_poly.entity_id
_entity_poly.type
_entity_poly.pdbx_seq_one_letter_code
_entity_poly.pdbx_strand_id
1 'polypeptide(L)'
;MGPDFLYIGCQKAGSRWLYDQLAAHEAFWMPPTKEFHYFNGYEVAGRVVRGLYKAQRAESTASHKRGFLKKLLTRKDTSRRQAFIDQVRAGDGGKMNLDWYASLFRWKGDRLSGDITPDYAILSTHTISLITSRFPQLRCILFVRDPVARVWSYACMAQRRGERRVPQDWPEMVSFLRDERVAARSYPSRIFARWRDHVPADRIFVGFFDQLASQPDVLRADVLRFLGAGSSPPGIDAGLDQKRTQARIPCPPDMQQRLADWFADELHACAATFGGPATLWPLRYGLTSGAAPAGGRSTGDRVLW
;
A
#
# COMPACT_ATOMS: atom_id res chain seq x y z
N MET A 1 10.50 19.86 8.22
CA MET A 1 9.95 18.71 8.97
C MET A 1 8.84 18.11 8.12
N GLY A 2 8.58 16.80 8.17
CA GLY A 2 7.57 16.12 7.34
C GLY A 2 7.64 14.62 7.60
N PRO A 3 7.04 13.79 6.71
CA PRO A 3 7.19 12.35 6.77
C PRO A 3 8.64 11.95 6.43
N ASP A 4 9.15 10.91 7.08
CA ASP A 4 10.44 10.30 6.75
C ASP A 4 10.26 9.26 5.64
N PHE A 5 9.07 8.67 5.54
CA PHE A 5 8.76 7.70 4.50
C PHE A 5 7.29 7.73 4.07
N LEU A 6 7.03 7.24 2.85
CA LEU A 6 5.70 6.91 2.34
C LEU A 6 5.63 5.43 1.95
N TYR A 7 4.51 4.79 2.27
CA TYR A 7 4.15 3.52 1.65
C TYR A 7 3.35 3.79 0.37
N ILE A 8 3.96 3.47 -0.76
CA ILE A 8 3.48 3.86 -2.08
C ILE A 8 2.73 2.74 -2.83
N GLY A 9 2.48 1.62 -2.19
CA GLY A 9 1.77 0.47 -2.81
C GLY A 9 2.42 -0.86 -2.42
N CYS A 10 1.94 -2.02 -2.91
CA CYS A 10 0.67 -2.18 -3.59
C CYS A 10 -0.47 -2.38 -2.58
N GLN A 11 -1.70 -2.10 -3.04
CA GLN A 11 -2.87 -2.48 -2.26
C GLN A 11 -2.94 -4.01 -2.13
N LYS A 12 -3.33 -4.54 -0.96
CA LYS A 12 -3.40 -5.98 -0.66
C LYS A 12 -2.05 -6.70 -0.52
N ALA A 13 -0.96 -5.96 -0.33
CA ALA A 13 0.39 -6.49 -0.19
C ALA A 13 0.97 -6.39 1.25
N GLY A 14 0.16 -6.14 2.28
CA GLY A 14 0.64 -6.19 3.67
C GLY A 14 0.79 -4.85 4.39
N SER A 15 0.28 -3.75 3.83
CA SER A 15 0.38 -2.41 4.43
C SER A 15 -0.17 -2.30 5.87
N ARG A 16 -1.12 -3.17 6.25
CA ARG A 16 -1.63 -3.21 7.63
C ARG A 16 -0.60 -3.79 8.58
N TRP A 17 0.02 -4.90 8.19
CA TRP A 17 1.11 -5.50 8.93
C TRP A 17 2.25 -4.49 9.14
N LEU A 18 2.69 -3.83 8.08
CA LEU A 18 3.74 -2.82 8.18
C LEU A 18 3.39 -1.73 9.20
N TYR A 19 2.18 -1.17 9.12
CA TYR A 19 1.74 -0.16 10.08
C TYR A 19 1.78 -0.67 11.52
N ASP A 20 1.27 -1.87 11.77
CA ASP A 20 1.21 -2.45 13.12
C ASP A 20 2.63 -2.73 13.65
N GLN A 21 3.58 -3.17 12.80
CA GLN A 21 4.98 -3.38 13.18
C GLN A 21 5.69 -2.06 13.54
N LEU A 22 5.56 -1.04 12.70
CA LEU A 22 6.20 0.25 12.95
C LEU A 22 5.55 0.97 14.16
N ALA A 23 4.24 0.88 14.31
CA ALA A 23 3.54 1.48 15.45
C ALA A 23 3.91 0.84 16.81
N ALA A 24 4.37 -0.40 16.79
CA ALA A 24 4.83 -1.11 17.99
C ALA A 24 6.32 -0.86 18.30
N HIS A 25 7.09 -0.27 17.38
CA HIS A 25 8.52 -0.06 17.53
C HIS A 25 8.83 1.32 18.11
N GLU A 26 9.69 1.40 19.12
CA GLU A 26 10.01 2.62 19.87
C GLU A 26 10.59 3.76 19.03
N ALA A 27 11.37 3.43 17.98
CA ALA A 27 11.96 4.41 17.08
C ALA A 27 10.90 5.13 16.21
N PHE A 28 9.64 4.71 16.26
CA PHE A 28 8.60 5.28 15.41
C PHE A 28 7.51 5.96 16.22
N TRP A 29 7.02 7.05 15.68
CA TRP A 29 5.71 7.60 16.00
C TRP A 29 4.82 7.48 14.77
N MET A 30 3.90 6.53 14.78
CA MET A 30 2.96 6.40 13.67
C MET A 30 1.71 7.23 13.94
N PRO A 31 1.24 8.02 12.95
CA PRO A 31 -0.03 8.73 13.08
C PRO A 31 -1.14 7.80 13.54
N PRO A 32 -2.09 8.28 14.37
CA PRO A 32 -3.14 7.43 14.95
C PRO A 32 -4.10 6.84 13.92
N THR A 33 -4.05 7.30 12.68
CA THR A 33 -4.81 6.76 11.55
C THR A 33 -3.89 6.32 10.44
N LYS A 34 -4.25 5.21 9.79
CA LYS A 34 -3.63 4.71 8.58
C LYS A 34 -4.42 5.19 7.36
N GLU A 35 -3.73 5.30 6.22
CA GLU A 35 -4.33 5.67 4.93
C GLU A 35 -4.91 7.08 4.94
N PHE A 36 -4.03 8.10 4.94
CA PHE A 36 -4.45 9.49 4.86
C PHE A 36 -5.19 9.78 3.57
N HIS A 37 -4.79 9.18 2.46
CA HIS A 37 -5.30 9.49 1.12
C HIS A 37 -5.18 10.98 0.78
N TYR A 38 -4.26 11.69 1.43
CA TYR A 38 -4.16 13.14 1.30
C TYR A 38 -4.01 13.54 -0.17
N PHE A 39 -3.00 12.99 -0.83
CA PHE A 39 -2.73 13.33 -2.23
C PHE A 39 -3.80 12.82 -3.20
N ASN A 40 -4.33 11.62 -3.01
CA ASN A 40 -5.44 11.10 -3.82
C ASN A 40 -6.72 11.95 -3.71
N GLY A 41 -6.94 12.59 -2.57
CA GLY A 41 -8.09 13.45 -2.34
C GLY A 41 -8.10 14.68 -3.24
N TYR A 42 -6.93 15.19 -3.60
CA TYR A 42 -6.79 16.37 -4.47
C TYR A 42 -6.72 16.02 -5.96
N GLU A 43 -6.31 14.84 -6.33
CA GLU A 43 -6.34 14.36 -7.72
C GLU A 43 -7.76 14.01 -8.18
N VAL A 44 -8.60 13.53 -7.26
CA VAL A 44 -10.01 13.24 -7.55
C VAL A 44 -10.84 14.48 -7.27
N ALA A 45 -11.09 15.27 -8.31
CA ALA A 45 -11.76 16.57 -8.31
C ALA A 45 -12.73 16.81 -7.13
N GLY A 46 -12.36 17.74 -6.24
CA GLY A 46 -13.27 18.34 -5.25
C GLY A 46 -13.70 17.45 -4.08
N ARG A 47 -13.16 16.26 -3.89
CA ARG A 47 -13.49 15.41 -2.72
C ARG A 47 -12.51 15.65 -1.60
N VAL A 48 -13.04 16.17 -0.51
CA VAL A 48 -12.36 16.26 0.77
C VAL A 48 -11.71 14.92 1.13
N VAL A 49 -10.48 14.99 1.53
CA VAL A 49 -9.55 13.94 1.88
C VAL A 49 -10.20 12.79 2.65
N ARG A 50 -10.36 11.64 2.03
CA ARG A 50 -10.98 10.44 2.64
C ARG A 50 -10.26 10.00 3.91
N GLY A 51 -8.96 10.22 4.01
CA GLY A 51 -8.17 9.90 5.18
C GLY A 51 -8.50 10.76 6.39
N LEU A 52 -8.78 12.05 6.18
CA LEU A 52 -9.20 12.96 7.25
C LEU A 52 -10.57 12.55 7.83
N TYR A 53 -11.49 12.11 6.98
CA TYR A 53 -12.76 11.53 7.44
C TYR A 53 -12.59 10.20 8.18
N LYS A 54 -11.63 9.36 7.77
CA LYS A 54 -11.33 8.12 8.50
C LYS A 54 -10.72 8.40 9.87
N ALA A 55 -9.90 9.45 10.01
CA ALA A 55 -9.38 9.88 11.31
C ALA A 55 -10.52 10.29 12.27
N GLN A 56 -11.52 11.02 11.78
CA GLN A 56 -12.71 11.38 12.55
C GLN A 56 -13.57 10.16 12.93
N ARG A 57 -13.75 9.19 12.01
CA ARG A 57 -14.50 7.95 12.28
C ARG A 57 -13.77 6.97 13.19
N ALA A 58 -12.44 6.95 13.19
CA ALA A 58 -11.66 6.04 14.03
C ALA A 58 -11.88 6.32 15.53
N GLU A 59 -12.28 7.51 15.91
CA GLU A 59 -12.68 7.81 17.30
C GLU A 59 -13.95 7.09 17.72
N SER A 60 -14.95 6.98 16.85
CA SER A 60 -16.22 6.32 17.18
C SER A 60 -16.10 4.79 17.24
N THR A 61 -15.16 4.21 16.50
CA THR A 61 -14.94 2.75 16.45
C THR A 61 -13.79 2.26 17.33
N ALA A 62 -12.95 3.14 17.87
CA ALA A 62 -11.83 2.79 18.76
C ALA A 62 -12.27 2.24 20.13
N SER A 63 -13.57 2.23 20.39
CA SER A 63 -14.15 1.66 21.62
C SER A 63 -13.84 0.17 21.82
N HIS A 64 -13.72 -0.62 20.74
CA HIS A 64 -13.58 -2.09 20.83
C HIS A 64 -12.14 -2.65 20.80
N LYS A 65 -11.11 -1.83 20.45
CA LYS A 65 -9.71 -2.27 20.38
C LYS A 65 -8.80 -1.68 21.45
N ARG A 66 -9.37 -1.17 22.54
CA ARG A 66 -8.64 -0.45 23.61
C ARG A 66 -7.70 -1.31 24.48
N GLY A 67 -7.74 -2.65 24.38
CA GLY A 67 -6.99 -3.50 25.31
C GLY A 67 -5.48 -3.52 25.12
N PHE A 68 -5.01 -3.61 23.89
CA PHE A 68 -3.59 -3.84 23.59
C PHE A 68 -2.79 -2.52 23.45
N LEU A 69 -3.30 -1.56 22.69
CA LEU A 69 -2.64 -0.25 22.50
C LEU A 69 -2.64 0.63 23.76
N LYS A 70 -3.61 0.44 24.67
CA LYS A 70 -3.69 1.21 25.91
C LYS A 70 -2.54 0.90 26.89
N LYS A 71 -1.92 -0.29 26.79
CA LYS A 71 -0.76 -0.69 27.62
C LYS A 71 0.58 -0.10 27.14
N LEU A 72 0.68 0.36 25.88
CA LEU A 72 1.92 0.84 25.24
C LEU A 72 2.02 2.37 25.16
N LEU A 73 0.93 3.11 25.34
CA LEU A 73 0.92 4.56 25.19
C LEU A 73 1.24 5.25 26.52
N THR A 74 2.31 6.04 26.53
CA THR A 74 2.59 6.99 27.61
C THR A 74 1.54 8.12 27.61
N ARG A 75 1.40 8.85 28.74
CA ARG A 75 0.56 10.05 28.83
C ARG A 75 0.92 11.09 27.76
N LYS A 76 2.19 11.21 27.43
CA LYS A 76 2.72 12.10 26.37
C LYS A 76 2.26 11.68 24.98
N ASP A 77 2.19 10.39 24.68
CA ASP A 77 1.69 9.88 23.40
C ASP A 77 0.18 10.08 23.24
N THR A 78 -0.58 10.01 24.34
CA THR A 78 -2.01 10.30 24.33
C THR A 78 -2.28 11.78 23.99
N SER A 79 -1.51 12.71 24.56
CA SER A 79 -1.63 14.14 24.25
C SER A 79 -1.25 14.45 22.82
N ARG A 80 -0.17 13.85 22.30
CA ARG A 80 0.25 13.98 20.90
C ARG A 80 -0.80 13.46 19.93
N ARG A 81 -1.43 12.34 20.28
CA ARG A 81 -2.51 11.76 19.50
C ARG A 81 -3.71 12.70 19.41
N GLN A 82 -4.13 13.28 20.55
CA GLN A 82 -5.24 14.23 20.58
C GLN A 82 -4.94 15.46 19.74
N ALA A 83 -3.78 16.04 19.92
CA ALA A 83 -3.35 17.22 19.15
C ALA A 83 -3.27 16.96 17.63
N PHE A 84 -2.86 15.76 17.23
CA PHE A 84 -2.93 15.34 15.81
C PHE A 84 -4.38 15.31 15.31
N ILE A 85 -5.29 14.73 16.09
CA ILE A 85 -6.71 14.65 15.72
C ILE A 85 -7.33 16.04 15.58
N ASP A 86 -7.03 16.94 16.50
CA ASP A 86 -7.55 18.30 16.49
C ASP A 86 -7.02 19.09 15.29
N GLN A 87 -5.74 18.89 14.93
CA GLN A 87 -5.14 19.47 13.72
C GLN A 87 -5.81 18.93 12.44
N VAL A 88 -6.08 17.62 12.37
CA VAL A 88 -6.78 17.01 11.25
C VAL A 88 -8.21 17.55 11.12
N ARG A 89 -8.90 17.79 12.24
CA ARG A 89 -10.24 18.39 12.27
C ARG A 89 -10.25 19.84 11.79
N ALA A 90 -9.22 20.60 12.10
CA ALA A 90 -9.08 21.98 11.63
C ALA A 90 -8.94 22.06 10.11
N GLY A 91 -8.46 20.98 9.47
CA GLY A 91 -8.32 20.90 8.02
C GLY A 91 -7.18 21.74 7.45
N ASP A 92 -7.04 21.71 6.12
CA ASP A 92 -5.97 22.36 5.36
C ASP A 92 -6.45 23.57 4.53
N GLY A 93 -7.68 24.00 4.73
CA GLY A 93 -8.30 25.08 3.96
C GLY A 93 -8.87 24.67 2.60
N GLY A 94 -8.93 23.35 2.31
CA GLY A 94 -9.61 22.82 1.12
C GLY A 94 -8.76 22.82 -0.16
N LYS A 95 -7.47 23.21 -0.08
CA LYS A 95 -6.49 23.11 -1.17
C LYS A 95 -5.31 22.28 -0.75
N MET A 96 -4.67 21.57 -1.70
CA MET A 96 -3.47 20.82 -1.40
C MET A 96 -2.39 21.75 -0.83
N ASN A 97 -2.02 21.50 0.42
CA ASN A 97 -1.06 22.29 1.18
C ASN A 97 0.00 21.36 1.76
N LEU A 98 1.17 21.32 1.10
CA LEU A 98 2.27 20.41 1.50
C LEU A 98 2.87 20.82 2.86
N ASP A 99 2.78 22.08 3.26
CA ASP A 99 3.25 22.53 4.58
C ASP A 99 2.29 22.09 5.68
N TRP A 100 0.98 22.16 5.42
CA TRP A 100 0.00 21.59 6.33
C TRP A 100 0.16 20.08 6.45
N TYR A 101 0.33 19.37 5.33
CA TYR A 101 0.61 17.92 5.35
C TYR A 101 1.88 17.59 6.14
N ALA A 102 2.97 18.35 5.91
CA ALA A 102 4.21 18.19 6.66
C ALA A 102 4.01 18.39 8.16
N SER A 103 3.16 19.34 8.53
CA SER A 103 2.88 19.66 9.95
C SER A 103 2.16 18.54 10.70
N LEU A 104 1.49 17.61 10.02
CA LEU A 104 0.89 16.42 10.63
C LEU A 104 1.93 15.51 11.31
N PHE A 105 3.20 15.61 10.88
CA PHE A 105 4.31 14.80 11.40
C PHE A 105 5.12 15.51 12.50
N ARG A 106 4.77 16.74 12.90
CA ARG A 106 5.46 17.46 13.97
C ARG A 106 5.41 16.74 15.33
N TRP A 107 4.41 15.90 15.51
CA TRP A 107 4.20 15.16 16.75
C TRP A 107 5.16 13.99 16.96
N LYS A 108 5.93 13.61 15.92
CA LYS A 108 6.90 12.53 16.00
C LYS A 108 8.04 12.81 16.97
N GLY A 109 8.41 14.09 17.18
CA GLY A 109 9.63 14.47 17.90
C GLY A 109 10.86 13.96 17.15
N ASP A 110 11.76 13.28 17.86
CA ASP A 110 12.98 12.69 17.27
C ASP A 110 12.75 11.31 16.65
N ARG A 111 11.53 10.78 16.71
CA ARG A 111 11.18 9.49 16.13
C ARG A 111 10.91 9.59 14.63
N LEU A 112 11.06 8.47 13.94
CA LEU A 112 10.67 8.33 12.54
C LEU A 112 9.15 8.28 12.41
N SER A 113 8.62 8.78 11.30
CA SER A 113 7.19 8.76 11.02
C SER A 113 6.90 8.77 9.53
N GLY A 114 5.78 8.17 9.13
CA GLY A 114 5.39 8.15 7.73
C GLY A 114 3.90 7.92 7.52
N ASP A 115 3.49 8.04 6.26
CA ASP A 115 2.13 7.78 5.82
C ASP A 115 2.05 6.46 5.06
N ILE A 116 1.19 5.57 5.52
CA ILE A 116 0.98 4.26 4.91
C ILE A 116 -0.36 4.28 4.16
N THR A 117 -0.31 4.76 2.93
CA THR A 117 -1.47 4.85 2.03
C THR A 117 -1.22 4.07 0.73
N PRO A 118 -1.69 2.82 0.61
CA PRO A 118 -1.48 2.00 -0.59
C PRO A 118 -1.98 2.64 -1.89
N ASP A 119 -2.93 3.55 -1.80
CA ASP A 119 -3.51 4.26 -2.93
C ASP A 119 -2.56 5.32 -3.54
N TYR A 120 -1.43 5.61 -2.91
CA TYR A 120 -0.38 6.42 -3.55
C TYR A 120 0.27 5.72 -4.75
N ALA A 121 -0.01 4.44 -4.94
CA ALA A 121 0.30 3.69 -6.15
C ALA A 121 -0.25 4.32 -7.44
N ILE A 122 -1.35 5.06 -7.36
CA ILE A 122 -2.04 5.64 -8.53
C ILE A 122 -1.84 7.14 -8.71
N LEU A 123 -0.94 7.75 -7.92
CA LEU A 123 -0.65 9.17 -8.06
C LEU A 123 -0.05 9.49 -9.44
N SER A 124 -0.43 10.65 -9.98
CA SER A 124 0.16 11.18 -11.20
C SER A 124 1.64 11.53 -11.02
N THR A 125 2.40 11.53 -12.10
CA THR A 125 3.80 11.97 -12.11
C THR A 125 3.93 13.40 -11.59
N HIS A 126 2.96 14.27 -11.90
CA HIS A 126 2.94 15.64 -11.38
C HIS A 126 2.86 15.69 -9.86
N THR A 127 1.92 14.94 -9.26
CA THR A 127 1.79 14.90 -7.79
C THR A 127 3.01 14.27 -7.13
N ILE A 128 3.58 13.21 -7.72
CA ILE A 128 4.82 12.61 -7.23
C ILE A 128 5.97 13.63 -7.25
N SER A 129 6.11 14.39 -8.34
CA SER A 129 7.12 15.45 -8.47
C SER A 129 6.96 16.51 -7.38
N LEU A 130 5.75 16.98 -7.11
CA LEU A 130 5.48 17.94 -6.02
C LEU A 130 5.90 17.38 -4.65
N ILE A 131 5.55 16.12 -4.36
CA ILE A 131 5.91 15.45 -3.10
C ILE A 131 7.41 15.34 -2.96
N THR A 132 8.11 14.85 -3.97
CA THR A 132 9.55 14.60 -3.93
C THR A 132 10.37 15.89 -3.90
N SER A 133 9.90 16.94 -4.57
CA SER A 133 10.50 18.29 -4.49
C SER A 133 10.35 18.87 -3.08
N ARG A 134 9.21 18.69 -2.42
CA ARG A 134 8.97 19.20 -1.06
C ARG A 134 9.68 18.37 0.02
N PHE A 135 9.85 17.07 -0.22
CA PHE A 135 10.48 16.12 0.70
C PHE A 135 11.65 15.39 0.01
N PRO A 136 12.77 16.06 -0.27
CA PRO A 136 13.86 15.50 -1.08
C PRO A 136 14.58 14.31 -0.42
N GLN A 137 14.43 14.12 0.89
CA GLN A 137 15.00 12.99 1.63
C GLN A 137 14.00 11.86 1.89
N LEU A 138 12.81 11.95 1.30
CA LEU A 138 11.74 10.98 1.50
C LEU A 138 12.17 9.58 1.07
N ARG A 139 11.93 8.59 1.91
CA ARG A 139 12.06 7.17 1.59
C ARG A 139 10.71 6.60 1.18
N CYS A 140 10.71 5.73 0.18
CA CYS A 140 9.48 5.10 -0.31
C CYS A 140 9.52 3.60 -0.05
N ILE A 141 8.40 3.03 0.39
CA ILE A 141 8.24 1.59 0.59
C ILE A 141 7.18 1.09 -0.36
N LEU A 142 7.55 0.16 -1.21
CA LEU A 142 6.66 -0.56 -2.12
C LEU A 142 6.65 -2.04 -1.74
N PHE A 143 5.52 -2.54 -1.24
CA PHE A 143 5.34 -3.99 -1.13
C PHE A 143 4.61 -4.50 -2.36
N VAL A 144 5.25 -5.41 -3.07
CA VAL A 144 4.70 -6.04 -4.27
C VAL A 144 4.06 -7.39 -3.93
N ARG A 145 3.11 -7.78 -4.72
CA ARG A 145 2.42 -9.05 -4.64
C ARG A 145 2.08 -9.51 -6.04
N ASP A 146 2.10 -10.82 -6.27
CA ASP A 146 1.61 -11.46 -7.47
C ASP A 146 0.28 -10.83 -7.92
N PRO A 147 0.20 -10.27 -9.14
CA PRO A 147 -0.98 -9.55 -9.65
C PRO A 147 -2.27 -10.38 -9.60
N VAL A 148 -2.20 -11.67 -9.89
CA VAL A 148 -3.34 -12.60 -9.84
C VAL A 148 -3.87 -12.72 -8.41
N ALA A 149 -2.98 -13.05 -7.48
CA ALA A 149 -3.33 -13.18 -6.07
C ALA A 149 -3.77 -11.85 -5.45
N ARG A 150 -3.23 -10.73 -5.93
CA ARG A 150 -3.61 -9.39 -5.49
C ARG A 150 -5.04 -9.03 -5.92
N VAL A 151 -5.36 -9.23 -7.21
CA VAL A 151 -6.68 -8.90 -7.76
C VAL A 151 -7.77 -9.73 -7.10
N TRP A 152 -7.56 -11.04 -6.95
CA TRP A 152 -8.51 -11.90 -6.25
C TRP A 152 -8.72 -11.47 -4.79
N SER A 153 -7.63 -11.15 -4.10
CA SER A 153 -7.70 -10.63 -2.71
C SER A 153 -8.47 -9.31 -2.63
N TYR A 154 -8.42 -8.48 -3.68
CA TYR A 154 -9.19 -7.24 -3.72
C TYR A 154 -10.68 -7.51 -3.96
N ALA A 155 -11.03 -8.39 -4.90
CA ALA A 155 -12.42 -8.80 -5.15
C ALA A 155 -13.07 -9.35 -3.87
N CYS A 156 -12.38 -10.27 -3.17
CA CYS A 156 -12.86 -10.78 -1.87
C CYS A 156 -13.00 -9.68 -0.81
N MET A 157 -12.15 -8.66 -0.81
CA MET A 157 -12.27 -7.53 0.11
C MET A 157 -13.47 -6.65 -0.23
N ALA A 158 -13.71 -6.37 -1.50
CA ALA A 158 -14.85 -5.58 -1.97
C ALA A 158 -16.17 -6.25 -1.56
N GLN A 159 -16.28 -7.57 -1.71
CA GLN A 159 -17.45 -8.33 -1.27
C GLN A 159 -17.67 -8.23 0.25
N ARG A 160 -16.60 -8.39 1.06
CA ARG A 160 -16.72 -8.27 2.53
C ARG A 160 -17.12 -6.87 2.98
N ARG A 161 -16.90 -5.86 2.16
CA ARG A 161 -17.31 -4.48 2.42
C ARG A 161 -18.71 -4.16 1.91
N GLY A 162 -19.37 -5.12 1.24
CA GLY A 162 -20.65 -4.89 0.58
C GLY A 162 -20.58 -3.95 -0.63
N GLU A 163 -19.36 -3.73 -1.17
CA GLU A 163 -19.15 -2.84 -2.32
C GLU A 163 -19.52 -3.50 -3.64
N ARG A 164 -19.11 -4.78 -3.79
CA ARG A 164 -19.34 -5.60 -4.99
C ARG A 164 -19.27 -7.09 -4.62
N ARG A 165 -20.02 -7.93 -5.33
CA ARG A 165 -19.85 -9.39 -5.27
C ARG A 165 -18.54 -9.80 -5.93
N VAL A 166 -17.91 -10.87 -5.48
CA VAL A 166 -16.80 -11.52 -6.18
C VAL A 166 -17.29 -11.99 -7.54
N PRO A 167 -16.59 -11.69 -8.66
CA PRO A 167 -16.93 -12.18 -9.98
C PRO A 167 -17.05 -13.70 -10.01
N GLN A 168 -18.12 -14.22 -10.59
CA GLN A 168 -18.44 -15.64 -10.62
C GLN A 168 -17.98 -16.30 -11.91
N ASP A 169 -17.88 -15.53 -12.99
CA ASP A 169 -17.43 -15.98 -14.29
C ASP A 169 -16.40 -15.04 -14.92
N TRP A 170 -15.88 -15.40 -16.08
CA TRP A 170 -14.86 -14.61 -16.75
C TRP A 170 -15.36 -13.27 -17.29
N PRO A 171 -16.53 -13.14 -17.91
CA PRO A 171 -17.09 -11.86 -18.30
C PRO A 171 -17.21 -10.86 -17.14
N GLU A 172 -17.73 -11.29 -15.99
CA GLU A 172 -17.77 -10.46 -14.78
C GLU A 172 -16.37 -10.08 -14.32
N MET A 173 -15.40 -10.99 -14.38
CA MET A 173 -14.01 -10.73 -14.02
C MET A 173 -13.37 -9.72 -14.97
N VAL A 174 -13.60 -9.82 -16.28
CA VAL A 174 -13.11 -8.84 -17.26
C VAL A 174 -13.69 -7.45 -16.98
N SER A 175 -14.99 -7.36 -16.71
CA SER A 175 -15.63 -6.10 -16.32
C SER A 175 -14.99 -5.52 -15.03
N PHE A 176 -14.69 -6.38 -14.05
CA PHE A 176 -14.02 -6.00 -12.82
C PHE A 176 -12.59 -5.50 -13.06
N LEU A 177 -11.82 -6.16 -13.92
CA LEU A 177 -10.44 -5.80 -14.27
C LEU A 177 -10.36 -4.49 -15.06
N ARG A 178 -11.37 -4.19 -15.89
CA ARG A 178 -11.48 -2.95 -16.66
C ARG A 178 -11.95 -1.76 -15.83
N ASP A 179 -12.47 -1.98 -14.62
CA ASP A 179 -12.76 -0.88 -13.71
C ASP A 179 -11.45 -0.11 -13.43
N GLU A 180 -11.46 1.17 -13.70
CA GLU A 180 -10.30 2.07 -13.58
C GLU A 180 -9.60 1.95 -12.20
N ARG A 181 -10.39 1.81 -11.13
CA ARG A 181 -9.86 1.67 -9.78
C ARG A 181 -9.11 0.35 -9.57
N VAL A 182 -9.51 -0.70 -10.29
CA VAL A 182 -8.85 -2.01 -10.24
C VAL A 182 -7.62 -1.98 -11.13
N ALA A 183 -7.78 -1.55 -12.39
CA ALA A 183 -6.74 -1.49 -13.40
C ALA A 183 -5.52 -0.69 -12.91
N ALA A 184 -5.72 0.55 -12.45
CA ALA A 184 -4.65 1.44 -12.01
C ALA A 184 -3.78 0.88 -10.88
N ARG A 185 -4.29 -0.09 -10.11
CA ARG A 185 -3.57 -0.71 -8.97
C ARG A 185 -3.02 -2.10 -9.26
N SER A 186 -3.17 -2.59 -10.50
CA SER A 186 -2.93 -4.00 -10.82
C SER A 186 -1.55 -4.27 -11.42
N TYR A 187 -0.77 -3.24 -11.71
CA TYR A 187 0.50 -3.33 -12.42
C TYR A 187 1.67 -2.82 -11.55
N PRO A 188 2.23 -3.67 -10.66
CA PRO A 188 3.33 -3.30 -9.77
C PRO A 188 4.56 -2.75 -10.48
N SER A 189 4.93 -3.32 -11.65
CA SER A 189 6.07 -2.86 -12.44
C SER A 189 5.91 -1.41 -12.90
N ARG A 190 4.71 -1.04 -13.36
CA ARG A 190 4.38 0.33 -13.79
C ARG A 190 4.30 1.31 -12.62
N ILE A 191 3.79 0.86 -11.46
CA ILE A 191 3.79 1.65 -10.23
C ILE A 191 5.23 1.96 -9.83
N PHE A 192 6.10 0.95 -9.82
CA PHE A 192 7.51 1.13 -9.49
C PHE A 192 8.21 2.08 -10.45
N ALA A 193 8.06 1.89 -11.76
CA ALA A 193 8.66 2.74 -12.79
C ALA A 193 8.29 4.21 -12.57
N ARG A 194 7.00 4.52 -12.39
CA ARG A 194 6.51 5.89 -12.17
C ARG A 194 7.16 6.57 -10.97
N TRP A 195 7.37 5.85 -9.87
CA TRP A 195 8.02 6.41 -8.69
C TRP A 195 9.53 6.53 -8.87
N ARG A 196 10.14 5.58 -9.62
CA ARG A 196 11.57 5.58 -9.91
C ARG A 196 12.02 6.77 -10.76
N ASP A 197 11.13 7.32 -11.57
CA ASP A 197 11.40 8.53 -12.34
C ASP A 197 11.62 9.77 -11.45
N HIS A 198 11.18 9.73 -10.18
CA HIS A 198 11.23 10.85 -9.25
C HIS A 198 12.01 10.56 -7.95
N VAL A 199 12.26 9.30 -7.65
CA VAL A 199 12.90 8.87 -6.40
C VAL A 199 14.14 8.03 -6.72
N PRO A 200 15.33 8.38 -6.19
CA PRO A 200 16.55 7.58 -6.35
C PRO A 200 16.38 6.13 -5.87
N ALA A 201 17.15 5.20 -6.47
CA ALA A 201 17.04 3.77 -6.19
C ALA A 201 17.24 3.41 -4.72
N ASP A 202 18.22 4.02 -4.09
CA ASP A 202 18.59 3.83 -2.69
C ASP A 202 17.52 4.33 -1.70
N ARG A 203 16.53 5.07 -2.19
CA ARG A 203 15.39 5.56 -1.40
C ARG A 203 14.08 4.85 -1.69
N ILE A 204 14.09 3.78 -2.48
CA ILE A 204 12.92 2.92 -2.66
C ILE A 204 13.22 1.51 -2.16
N PHE A 205 12.51 1.08 -1.12
CA PHE A 205 12.52 -0.30 -0.65
C PHE A 205 11.41 -1.10 -1.34
N VAL A 206 11.76 -2.24 -1.92
CA VAL A 206 10.80 -3.19 -2.48
C VAL A 206 10.75 -4.42 -1.56
N GLY A 207 9.58 -4.67 -0.97
CA GLY A 207 9.31 -5.88 -0.18
C GLY A 207 8.29 -6.77 -0.88
N PHE A 208 8.29 -8.06 -0.57
CA PHE A 208 7.40 -9.03 -1.22
C PHE A 208 6.37 -9.57 -0.23
N PHE A 209 5.12 -9.68 -0.67
CA PHE A 209 4.08 -10.35 0.12
C PHE A 209 4.40 -11.82 0.37
N ASP A 210 5.10 -12.48 -0.56
CA ASP A 210 5.59 -13.84 -0.40
C ASP A 210 6.57 -13.94 0.79
N GLN A 211 7.49 -12.99 0.91
CA GLN A 211 8.42 -12.89 2.04
C GLN A 211 7.69 -12.58 3.34
N LEU A 212 6.71 -11.68 3.31
CA LEU A 212 5.86 -11.43 4.47
C LEU A 212 5.12 -12.68 4.95
N ALA A 213 4.73 -13.57 4.03
CA ALA A 213 4.03 -14.81 4.37
C ALA A 213 4.96 -15.90 4.94
N SER A 214 6.22 -15.96 4.49
CA SER A 214 7.17 -17.03 4.83
C SER A 214 8.23 -16.62 5.84
N GLN A 215 8.68 -15.36 5.82
CA GLN A 215 9.80 -14.84 6.61
C GLN A 215 9.53 -13.42 7.13
N PRO A 216 8.43 -13.19 7.89
CA PRO A 216 8.02 -11.85 8.31
C PRO A 216 9.08 -11.13 9.16
N ASP A 217 9.87 -11.84 9.97
CA ASP A 217 10.93 -11.24 10.78
C ASP A 217 12.07 -10.69 9.92
N VAL A 218 12.44 -11.39 8.84
CA VAL A 218 13.46 -10.93 7.89
C VAL A 218 12.97 -9.69 7.19
N LEU A 219 11.75 -9.69 6.65
CA LEU A 219 11.17 -8.52 6.00
C LEU A 219 11.10 -7.32 6.95
N ARG A 220 10.73 -7.55 8.21
CA ARG A 220 10.71 -6.49 9.23
C ARG A 220 12.11 -5.91 9.45
N ALA A 221 13.12 -6.76 9.63
CA ALA A 221 14.49 -6.32 9.83
C ALA A 221 15.03 -5.50 8.65
N ASP A 222 14.70 -5.92 7.42
CA ASP A 222 15.10 -5.21 6.21
C ASP A 222 14.44 -3.82 6.10
N VAL A 223 13.15 -3.74 6.42
CA VAL A 223 12.42 -2.44 6.46
C VAL A 223 13.01 -1.52 7.53
N LEU A 224 13.29 -2.02 8.73
CA LEU A 224 13.87 -1.22 9.80
C LEU A 224 15.26 -0.70 9.42
N ARG A 225 16.10 -1.55 8.84
CA ARG A 225 17.43 -1.17 8.32
C ARG A 225 17.32 -0.10 7.23
N PHE A 226 16.42 -0.28 6.28
CA PHE A 226 16.16 0.70 5.21
C PHE A 226 15.72 2.05 5.77
N LEU A 227 14.87 2.06 6.80
CA LEU A 227 14.41 3.29 7.43
C LEU A 227 15.46 3.92 8.37
N GLY A 228 16.57 3.22 8.66
CA GLY A 228 17.59 3.69 9.59
C GLY A 228 17.18 3.52 11.06
N ALA A 229 16.24 2.67 11.34
CA ALA A 229 15.89 2.26 12.70
C ALA A 229 16.80 1.11 13.15
N GLY A 230 17.07 1.03 14.46
CA GLY A 230 17.77 -0.11 15.05
C GLY A 230 16.97 -1.40 14.93
N SER A 231 17.58 -2.51 15.40
CA SER A 231 16.90 -3.81 15.46
C SER A 231 15.64 -3.73 16.33
N SER A 232 14.63 -4.53 15.95
CA SER A 232 13.41 -4.65 16.77
C SER A 232 13.70 -5.09 18.19
N PRO A 233 13.03 -4.50 19.19
CA PRO A 233 13.06 -5.02 20.54
C PRO A 233 12.62 -6.49 20.58
N PRO A 234 13.19 -7.30 21.47
CA PRO A 234 12.72 -8.65 21.70
C PRO A 234 11.22 -8.65 22.07
N GLY A 235 10.46 -9.58 21.53
CA GLY A 235 9.05 -9.78 21.92
C GLY A 235 7.99 -9.12 21.04
N ILE A 236 8.36 -8.40 19.98
CA ILE A 236 7.38 -7.99 18.96
C ILE A 236 7.17 -9.14 17.98
N ASP A 237 5.98 -9.75 18.04
CA ASP A 237 5.59 -10.77 17.07
C ASP A 237 5.46 -10.15 15.67
N ALA A 238 6.27 -10.62 14.72
CA ALA A 238 6.24 -10.22 13.33
C ALA A 238 5.25 -11.04 12.49
N GLY A 239 4.59 -12.01 13.06
CA GLY A 239 3.64 -12.86 12.34
C GLY A 239 2.54 -12.06 11.65
N LEU A 240 2.05 -12.61 10.54
CA LEU A 240 0.85 -12.07 9.90
C LEU A 240 -0.32 -12.09 10.89
N ASP A 241 -1.02 -10.96 11.04
CA ASP A 241 -2.25 -10.90 11.84
C ASP A 241 -3.26 -11.94 11.31
N GLN A 242 -3.34 -13.06 11.99
CA GLN A 242 -4.25 -14.16 11.66
C GLN A 242 -5.69 -13.90 12.09
N LYS A 243 -6.03 -12.70 12.59
CA LYS A 243 -7.39 -12.31 13.02
C LYS A 243 -8.45 -12.33 11.91
N ARG A 244 -8.14 -12.93 10.77
CA ARG A 244 -9.11 -13.20 9.72
C ARG A 244 -9.84 -14.51 10.04
N THR A 245 -10.77 -14.42 10.95
CA THR A 245 -11.76 -15.48 11.26
C THR A 245 -12.69 -15.79 10.08
N GLN A 246 -12.73 -14.97 9.03
CA GLN A 246 -13.52 -15.25 7.84
C GLN A 246 -12.76 -16.14 6.87
N ALA A 247 -13.41 -17.22 6.44
CA ALA A 247 -12.89 -18.14 5.44
C ALA A 247 -12.43 -17.37 4.18
N ARG A 248 -11.26 -17.72 3.67
CA ARG A 248 -10.79 -17.20 2.38
C ARG A 248 -11.63 -17.86 1.29
N ILE A 249 -12.19 -17.06 0.40
CA ILE A 249 -12.80 -17.58 -0.81
C ILE A 249 -11.64 -18.01 -1.73
N PRO A 250 -11.48 -19.31 -2.04
CA PRO A 250 -10.42 -19.74 -2.95
C PRO A 250 -10.70 -19.20 -4.35
N CYS A 251 -9.66 -18.92 -5.11
CA CYS A 251 -9.82 -18.62 -6.54
C CYS A 251 -10.04 -19.94 -7.27
N PRO A 252 -11.10 -20.10 -8.06
CA PRO A 252 -11.28 -21.29 -8.88
C PRO A 252 -10.09 -21.48 -9.84
N PRO A 253 -9.62 -22.73 -10.09
CA PRO A 253 -8.43 -22.97 -10.91
C PRO A 253 -8.51 -22.39 -12.32
N ASP A 254 -9.66 -22.51 -12.99
CA ASP A 254 -9.88 -21.93 -14.32
C ASP A 254 -9.85 -20.39 -14.30
N MET A 255 -10.44 -19.77 -13.30
CA MET A 255 -10.36 -18.32 -13.09
C MET A 255 -8.93 -17.87 -12.80
N GLN A 256 -8.21 -18.65 -12.01
CA GLN A 256 -6.80 -18.36 -11.69
C GLN A 256 -5.93 -18.40 -12.94
N GLN A 257 -6.13 -19.40 -13.82
CA GLN A 257 -5.37 -19.50 -15.07
C GLN A 257 -5.71 -18.34 -16.02
N ARG A 258 -7.00 -18.02 -16.20
CA ARG A 258 -7.40 -16.87 -17.03
C ARG A 258 -6.86 -15.53 -16.51
N LEU A 259 -6.79 -15.35 -15.20
CA LEU A 259 -6.15 -14.20 -14.59
C LEU A 259 -4.63 -14.18 -14.84
N ALA A 260 -3.97 -15.35 -14.81
CA ALA A 260 -2.56 -15.47 -15.13
C ALA A 260 -2.29 -15.10 -16.59
N ASP A 261 -3.11 -15.58 -17.51
CA ASP A 261 -3.02 -15.24 -18.95
C ASP A 261 -3.25 -13.73 -19.16
N TRP A 262 -4.23 -13.14 -18.47
CA TRP A 262 -4.48 -11.69 -18.51
C TRP A 262 -3.29 -10.86 -18.03
N PHE A 263 -2.59 -11.32 -16.99
CA PHE A 263 -1.44 -10.64 -16.39
C PHE A 263 -0.10 -11.20 -16.86
N ALA A 264 -0.03 -12.02 -17.91
CA ALA A 264 1.20 -12.68 -18.31
C ALA A 264 2.37 -11.70 -18.52
N ASP A 265 2.15 -10.63 -19.28
CA ASP A 265 3.15 -9.59 -19.51
C ASP A 265 3.59 -8.92 -18.21
N GLU A 266 2.65 -8.64 -17.30
CA GLU A 266 2.95 -8.01 -16.02
C GLU A 266 3.70 -8.96 -15.07
N LEU A 267 3.37 -10.26 -15.08
CA LEU A 267 4.08 -11.28 -14.30
C LEU A 267 5.55 -11.36 -14.73
N HIS A 268 5.80 -11.37 -16.06
CA HIS A 268 7.16 -11.33 -16.61
C HIS A 268 7.86 -10.00 -16.33
N ALA A 269 7.17 -8.88 -16.48
CA ALA A 269 7.71 -7.55 -16.15
C ALA A 269 8.11 -7.45 -14.68
N CYS A 270 7.27 -7.98 -13.76
CA CYS A 270 7.59 -8.05 -12.34
C CYS A 270 8.83 -8.93 -12.07
N ALA A 271 8.92 -10.10 -12.72
CA ALA A 271 10.06 -10.99 -12.58
C ALA A 271 11.37 -10.30 -13.02
N ALA A 272 11.34 -9.60 -14.15
CA ALA A 272 12.48 -8.86 -14.67
C ALA A 272 12.85 -7.63 -13.83
N THR A 273 11.85 -6.90 -13.34
CA THR A 273 12.05 -5.64 -12.59
C THR A 273 12.52 -5.87 -11.17
N PHE A 274 11.91 -6.82 -10.46
CA PHE A 274 12.11 -7.00 -9.03
C PHE A 274 13.02 -8.15 -8.66
N GLY A 275 13.15 -9.18 -9.52
CA GLY A 275 13.88 -10.39 -9.18
C GLY A 275 13.27 -11.13 -7.98
N GLY A 276 14.09 -11.87 -7.23
CA GLY A 276 13.71 -12.54 -5.98
C GLY A 276 12.43 -13.38 -6.12
N PRO A 277 11.49 -13.30 -5.16
CA PRO A 277 10.24 -14.05 -5.23
C PRO A 277 9.40 -13.82 -6.49
N ALA A 278 9.51 -12.67 -7.15
CA ALA A 278 8.75 -12.37 -8.36
C ALA A 278 9.16 -13.25 -9.56
N THR A 279 10.39 -13.78 -9.58
CA THR A 279 10.84 -14.69 -10.64
C THR A 279 10.02 -16.00 -10.68
N LEU A 280 9.42 -16.37 -9.56
CA LEU A 280 8.60 -17.57 -9.44
C LEU A 280 7.13 -17.33 -9.84
N TRP A 281 6.69 -16.08 -10.00
CA TRP A 281 5.27 -15.80 -10.25
C TRP A 281 4.81 -16.32 -11.62
N PRO A 282 5.51 -16.08 -12.76
CA PRO A 282 5.13 -16.69 -14.03
C PRO A 282 5.12 -18.21 -13.97
N LEU A 283 6.13 -18.82 -13.35
CA LEU A 283 6.28 -20.28 -13.24
C LEU A 283 5.13 -20.93 -12.46
N ARG A 284 4.60 -20.24 -11.47
CA ARG A 284 3.46 -20.68 -10.64
C ARG A 284 2.20 -21.00 -11.47
N TYR A 285 2.08 -20.37 -12.64
CA TYR A 285 0.96 -20.51 -13.58
C TYR A 285 1.34 -21.21 -14.89
N GLY A 286 2.51 -21.84 -14.95
CA GLY A 286 2.99 -22.52 -16.15
C GLY A 286 3.39 -21.57 -17.28
N LEU A 287 3.57 -20.27 -17.01
CA LEU A 287 4.02 -19.30 -17.99
C LEU A 287 5.55 -19.40 -18.10
N THR A 288 6.04 -20.10 -19.12
CA THR A 288 7.47 -20.22 -19.39
C THR A 288 7.97 -19.00 -20.18
N SER A 289 9.19 -18.52 -19.85
CA SER A 289 9.88 -17.50 -20.64
C SER A 289 10.23 -18.11 -22.00
N GLY A 290 9.45 -17.84 -23.05
CA GLY A 290 9.82 -18.41 -24.35
C GLY A 290 8.82 -18.31 -25.49
N ALA A 291 7.71 -17.60 -25.37
CA ALA A 291 6.88 -17.29 -26.52
C ALA A 291 6.59 -15.78 -26.54
N ALA A 292 7.31 -15.04 -27.36
CA ALA A 292 6.75 -13.80 -27.89
C ALA A 292 5.37 -14.17 -28.49
N PRO A 293 4.29 -13.43 -28.22
CA PRO A 293 2.99 -13.75 -28.77
C PRO A 293 3.09 -13.70 -30.29
N ALA A 294 2.88 -14.84 -30.93
CA ALA A 294 2.68 -14.91 -32.36
C ALA A 294 1.48 -14.01 -32.70
N GLY A 295 1.74 -12.91 -33.37
CA GLY A 295 0.85 -12.09 -34.18
C GLY A 295 -0.62 -12.04 -33.78
N GLY A 296 -0.96 -11.26 -32.76
CA GLY A 296 -2.32 -10.83 -32.46
C GLY A 296 -2.45 -9.34 -32.76
N ARG A 297 -3.22 -9.02 -33.77
CA ARG A 297 -3.43 -7.71 -34.39
C ARG A 297 -3.68 -6.61 -33.37
N SER A 298 -2.92 -5.53 -33.49
CA SER A 298 -3.26 -4.19 -33.03
C SER A 298 -4.71 -3.84 -33.38
N THR A 299 -5.56 -3.76 -32.39
CA THR A 299 -6.70 -2.86 -32.44
C THR A 299 -6.37 -1.75 -31.47
N GLY A 300 -6.14 -0.57 -32.08
CA GLY A 300 -5.83 0.64 -31.34
C GLY A 300 -6.95 1.03 -30.40
N ASP A 301 -6.62 1.09 -29.16
CA ASP A 301 -7.24 1.99 -28.19
C ASP A 301 -6.09 2.42 -27.25
N ARG A 302 -5.50 3.55 -27.60
CA ARG A 302 -4.63 4.29 -26.69
C ARG A 302 -5.51 4.83 -25.57
N VAL A 303 -5.61 4.09 -24.50
CA VAL A 303 -6.07 4.65 -23.22
C VAL A 303 -4.88 5.41 -22.64
N LEU A 304 -4.93 6.73 -22.77
CA LEU A 304 -4.04 7.66 -22.08
C LEU A 304 -4.34 7.59 -20.58
N TRP A 305 -3.35 7.14 -19.78
CA TRP A 305 -3.33 7.26 -18.32
C TRP A 305 -2.17 8.14 -17.87
#